data_47bf90f4c24dcf134d22a39a7c4d73e2
#
_entry.id   47bf90f4c24dcf134d22a39a7c4d73e2
#
_cell.length_a   1.000
_cell.length_b   1.000
_cell.length_c   1.000
_cell.angle_alpha   90.00
_cell.angle_beta   90.00
_cell.angle_gamma   90.00
#
_symmetry.space_group_name_H-M   'P 1'
#
loop_
_entity.id
_entity.type
_entity.pdbx_description
1 polymer ?
#
loop_
_entity_poly.entity_id
_entity_poly.type
_entity_poly.pdbx_seq_one_letter_code
_entity_poly.pdbx_strand_id
1 'polypeptide(L)'
;MARLTARRRASVAVALVVALGALSVGAWALGEWKPFAHPSAEPSWPANIAPLARYVEDTTRVRFSAHVNVEFIADAQRFLDRVTNDDGPSAAALANSATDEAVGRALGFWSGEPHLADSAHLLRTSGDTGVEWLPEEHVVVVRAKDEKAELSPIDRADLVMVLTEIADDQHYQLNERMDRAPTPQDFQVLAGLAIGEALWVLDRYTSRFDNDEAEVYRADRSSRGKEFNDAVTSVNLTFRSLRVASQTVGTAFVAALHRSSDGRAMQHAFTSAVPAAIDQMTMPVHKYGQRDPLEHVEPPAVPAGGEYLYTRQMGPFGVHLLLAGGVPPRDALEAADGWGNDSFIAYQLEGRVCTDARIVADDKAAADRIEHGLKAWAATRPAASQALVGRDDTTLLLSVCDPGAKAAQPTLDAAASDQFLDRADLLRDRVSATGQPVLSECIAVRFYRDHAAADLRGANPDVNPFEAIDTIGYDCVSSV
;
A
#
# COMPACT_ATOMS: atom_id res chain seq x y z
N MET A 1 12.88 36.11 25.26
CA MET A 1 13.30 34.79 25.75
C MET A 1 12.05 34.04 26.18
N ALA A 2 11.42 33.35 25.29
CA ALA A 2 10.22 32.52 25.54
C ALA A 2 10.67 31.06 25.38
N ARG A 3 10.60 30.29 26.46
CA ARG A 3 10.89 28.86 26.48
C ARG A 3 9.81 28.12 25.71
N LEU A 4 10.12 27.69 24.51
CA LEU A 4 9.34 26.71 23.78
C LEU A 4 9.58 25.33 24.40
N THR A 5 8.61 24.89 25.19
CA THR A 5 8.55 23.53 25.73
C THR A 5 8.49 22.54 24.56
N ALA A 6 9.52 21.70 24.45
CA ALA A 6 9.55 20.56 23.54
C ALA A 6 8.39 19.60 23.88
N ARG A 7 7.29 19.69 23.14
CA ARG A 7 6.26 18.64 23.13
C ARG A 7 6.87 17.44 22.42
N ARG A 8 7.16 16.41 23.19
CA ARG A 8 7.40 15.06 22.68
C ARG A 8 6.22 14.68 21.79
N ARG A 9 6.38 14.83 20.47
CA ARG A 9 5.54 14.15 19.52
C ARG A 9 6.01 12.71 19.50
N ALA A 10 5.34 11.86 20.28
CA ALA A 10 5.41 10.43 20.07
C ALA A 10 5.04 10.22 18.61
N SER A 11 5.94 9.63 17.84
CA SER A 11 5.66 9.12 16.50
C SER A 11 4.60 8.04 16.69
N VAL A 12 3.35 8.43 16.52
CA VAL A 12 2.24 7.49 16.44
C VAL A 12 2.44 6.80 15.10
N ALA A 13 2.96 5.59 15.13
CA ALA A 13 2.81 4.68 14.01
C ALA A 13 1.33 4.67 13.69
N VAL A 14 0.97 5.27 12.55
CA VAL A 14 -0.40 5.37 12.09
C VAL A 14 -0.79 3.96 11.65
N ALA A 15 -1.27 3.17 12.59
CA ALA A 15 -2.03 1.99 12.26
C ALA A 15 -3.37 2.48 11.71
N LEU A 16 -3.40 2.78 10.43
CA LEU A 16 -4.64 2.95 9.72
C LEU A 16 -5.24 1.56 9.57
N VAL A 17 -6.34 1.38 10.24
CA VAL A 17 -7.25 0.29 9.98
C VAL A 17 -7.82 0.53 8.60
N VAL A 18 -7.27 -0.15 7.62
CA VAL A 18 -7.87 -0.21 6.29
C VAL A 18 -8.81 -1.39 6.32
N ALA A 19 -10.08 -1.11 6.34
CA ALA A 19 -11.05 -2.00 5.74
C ALA A 19 -10.73 -2.04 4.23
N LEU A 20 -9.74 -2.83 3.86
CA LEU A 20 -9.57 -3.21 2.47
C LEU A 20 -10.77 -4.10 2.17
N GLY A 21 -11.73 -3.54 1.48
CA GLY A 21 -12.75 -4.30 0.81
C GLY A 21 -12.11 -5.53 0.19
N ALA A 22 -12.74 -6.65 0.38
CA ALA A 22 -12.24 -7.98 0.12
C ALA A 22 -11.45 -8.05 -1.19
N LEU A 23 -10.13 -8.08 -1.09
CA LEU A 23 -9.31 -8.62 -2.14
C LEU A 23 -9.48 -10.14 -2.13
N SER A 24 -10.63 -10.58 -2.66
CA SER A 24 -10.78 -11.94 -3.12
C SER A 24 -9.85 -12.11 -4.33
N VAL A 25 -8.63 -12.58 -4.10
CA VAL A 25 -7.88 -13.27 -5.14
C VAL A 25 -8.66 -14.56 -5.39
N GLY A 26 -9.51 -14.46 -6.39
CA GLY A 26 -10.51 -15.28 -6.51
C GLY A 26 -10.80 -16.37 -7.31
N ALA A 27 -11.74 -17.00 -7.16
CA ALA A 27 -12.30 -18.05 -7.97
C ALA A 27 -12.83 -17.45 -9.28
N TRP A 28 -12.26 -17.84 -10.40
CA TRP A 28 -12.88 -17.73 -11.71
C TRP A 28 -14.10 -18.65 -11.74
N ALA A 29 -15.24 -18.14 -11.27
CA ALA A 29 -16.52 -18.72 -11.61
C ALA A 29 -17.06 -17.90 -12.77
N LEU A 30 -17.17 -18.53 -13.95
CA LEU A 30 -17.85 -17.99 -15.13
C LEU A 30 -19.34 -17.83 -14.79
N GLY A 31 -19.69 -16.71 -14.17
CA GLY A 31 -21.06 -16.26 -14.02
C GLY A 31 -21.36 -15.24 -15.11
N GLU A 32 -22.46 -15.42 -15.82
CA GLU A 32 -22.93 -14.50 -16.86
C GLU A 32 -23.10 -13.08 -16.26
N TRP A 33 -22.26 -12.16 -16.71
CA TRP A 33 -22.31 -10.75 -16.33
C TRP A 33 -23.52 -10.07 -16.99
N LYS A 34 -24.41 -9.50 -16.20
CA LYS A 34 -25.46 -8.61 -16.68
C LYS A 34 -25.01 -7.17 -16.50
N PRO A 35 -24.92 -6.37 -17.58
CA PRO A 35 -24.58 -4.95 -17.43
C PRO A 35 -25.66 -4.25 -16.58
N PHE A 36 -25.20 -3.54 -15.55
CA PHE A 36 -26.09 -2.83 -14.63
C PHE A 36 -26.82 -1.69 -15.36
N ALA A 37 -28.13 -1.70 -15.31
CA ALA A 37 -28.94 -0.55 -15.68
C ALA A 37 -28.81 0.49 -14.55
N HIS A 38 -28.15 1.63 -14.82
CA HIS A 38 -28.10 2.74 -13.90
C HIS A 38 -29.51 3.25 -13.61
N PRO A 39 -30.00 3.24 -12.36
CA PRO A 39 -31.25 3.91 -12.03
C PRO A 39 -31.03 5.42 -12.13
N SER A 40 -31.88 6.09 -12.88
CA SER A 40 -31.85 7.53 -13.16
C SER A 40 -32.37 8.43 -12.02
N ALA A 41 -32.39 7.96 -10.78
CA ALA A 41 -32.80 8.74 -9.62
C ALA A 41 -31.56 9.23 -8.84
N GLU A 42 -31.55 10.52 -8.47
CA GLU A 42 -30.54 11.05 -7.56
C GLU A 42 -30.49 10.18 -6.28
N PRO A 43 -29.30 9.83 -5.78
CA PRO A 43 -29.19 8.99 -4.60
C PRO A 43 -29.82 9.71 -3.39
N SER A 44 -30.76 9.06 -2.74
CA SER A 44 -31.33 9.55 -1.48
C SER A 44 -30.59 8.94 -0.31
N TRP A 45 -29.78 9.73 0.36
CA TRP A 45 -29.04 9.31 1.55
C TRP A 45 -29.89 9.43 2.82
N PRO A 46 -29.75 8.53 3.81
CA PRO A 46 -30.28 8.72 5.16
C PRO A 46 -29.89 10.06 5.77
N ALA A 47 -30.76 10.59 6.66
CA ALA A 47 -30.63 11.95 7.17
C ALA A 47 -29.29 12.26 7.85
N ASN A 48 -28.70 11.28 8.55
CA ASN A 48 -27.41 11.41 9.22
C ASN A 48 -26.20 11.23 8.27
N ILE A 49 -26.39 10.69 7.07
CA ILE A 49 -25.35 10.46 6.07
C ILE A 49 -25.36 11.53 4.96
N ALA A 50 -26.53 12.04 4.60
CA ALA A 50 -26.67 13.04 3.53
C ALA A 50 -25.74 14.27 3.62
N PRO A 51 -25.43 14.83 4.80
CA PRO A 51 -24.46 15.92 4.91
C PRO A 51 -23.04 15.50 4.55
N LEU A 52 -22.64 14.24 4.88
CA LEU A 52 -21.33 13.69 4.61
C LEU A 52 -21.15 13.38 3.12
N ALA A 53 -22.19 12.80 2.48
CA ALA A 53 -22.20 12.57 1.04
C ALA A 53 -22.03 13.88 0.25
N ARG A 54 -22.77 14.94 0.62
CA ARG A 54 -22.58 16.27 0.01
C ARG A 54 -21.19 16.83 0.24
N TYR A 55 -20.62 16.63 1.44
CA TYR A 55 -19.26 17.06 1.73
C TYR A 55 -18.24 16.38 0.79
N VAL A 56 -18.37 15.07 0.56
CA VAL A 56 -17.52 14.31 -0.37
C VAL A 56 -17.66 14.87 -1.78
N GLU A 57 -18.89 15.02 -2.29
CA GLU A 57 -19.15 15.58 -3.63
C GLU A 57 -18.57 16.99 -3.82
N ASP A 58 -18.68 17.84 -2.81
CA ASP A 58 -18.17 19.22 -2.87
C ASP A 58 -16.64 19.27 -2.81
N THR A 59 -16.01 18.30 -2.13
CA THR A 59 -14.56 18.23 -1.95
C THR A 59 -13.87 17.60 -3.16
N THR A 60 -14.35 16.46 -3.64
CA THR A 60 -13.76 15.71 -4.77
C THR A 60 -14.18 16.25 -6.13
N ARG A 61 -15.31 16.97 -6.21
CA ARG A 61 -15.98 17.36 -7.45
C ARG A 61 -16.57 16.16 -8.22
N VAL A 62 -16.65 15.02 -7.60
CA VAL A 62 -17.28 13.80 -8.12
C VAL A 62 -18.67 13.66 -7.54
N ARG A 63 -19.66 13.34 -8.36
CA ARG A 63 -21.05 13.13 -7.96
C ARG A 63 -21.35 11.64 -7.88
N PHE A 64 -22.14 11.26 -6.87
CA PHE A 64 -22.73 9.92 -6.85
C PHE A 64 -23.65 9.75 -8.04
N SER A 65 -23.43 8.71 -8.84
CA SER A 65 -24.20 8.42 -10.04
C SER A 65 -25.22 7.29 -9.88
N ALA A 66 -25.12 6.53 -8.79
CA ALA A 66 -25.99 5.39 -8.51
C ALA A 66 -26.42 5.38 -7.04
N HIS A 67 -27.60 4.82 -6.79
CA HIS A 67 -28.13 4.61 -5.45
C HIS A 67 -27.25 3.60 -4.68
N VAL A 68 -27.00 3.93 -3.40
CA VAL A 68 -26.29 3.07 -2.46
C VAL A 68 -27.23 2.75 -1.30
N ASN A 69 -27.44 1.49 -1.02
CA ASN A 69 -28.23 1.07 0.13
C ASN A 69 -27.41 1.29 1.42
N VAL A 70 -28.10 1.63 2.51
CA VAL A 70 -27.46 1.75 3.82
C VAL A 70 -28.17 0.81 4.80
N GLU A 71 -27.39 -0.07 5.41
CA GLU A 71 -27.83 -1.00 6.43
C GLU A 71 -27.31 -0.55 7.79
N PHE A 72 -28.18 -0.44 8.78
CA PHE A 72 -27.83 -0.06 10.14
C PHE A 72 -27.86 -1.26 11.08
N ILE A 73 -26.74 -1.54 11.76
CA ILE A 73 -26.59 -2.66 12.70
C ILE A 73 -25.99 -2.13 13.99
N ALA A 74 -26.79 -2.02 15.05
CA ALA A 74 -26.34 -1.49 16.34
C ALA A 74 -25.47 -2.45 17.15
N ASP A 75 -25.68 -3.76 17.01
CA ASP A 75 -24.93 -4.79 17.72
C ASP A 75 -23.57 -5.04 17.06
N ALA A 76 -22.49 -4.90 17.83
CA ALA A 76 -21.12 -4.99 17.32
C ALA A 76 -20.80 -6.37 16.72
N GLN A 77 -21.27 -7.47 17.37
CA GLN A 77 -20.99 -8.81 16.87
C GLN A 77 -21.73 -9.08 15.57
N ARG A 78 -23.01 -8.70 15.49
CA ARG A 78 -23.80 -8.82 14.27
C ARG A 78 -23.26 -7.95 13.13
N PHE A 79 -22.69 -6.78 13.47
CA PHE A 79 -22.00 -5.95 12.49
C PHE A 79 -20.77 -6.71 11.95
N LEU A 80 -19.92 -7.23 12.83
CA LEU A 80 -18.75 -8.01 12.41
C LEU A 80 -19.15 -9.23 11.59
N ASP A 81 -20.10 -10.02 12.04
CA ASP A 81 -20.62 -11.19 11.31
C ASP A 81 -21.09 -10.79 9.89
N ARG A 82 -21.72 -9.62 9.77
CA ARG A 82 -22.25 -9.10 8.48
C ARG A 82 -21.16 -8.68 7.52
N VAL A 83 -20.10 -8.02 8.01
CA VAL A 83 -19.05 -7.45 7.16
C VAL A 83 -17.89 -8.41 6.91
N THR A 84 -17.67 -9.40 7.77
CA THR A 84 -16.55 -10.33 7.60
C THR A 84 -16.90 -11.58 6.82
N ASN A 85 -18.20 -11.94 6.75
CA ASN A 85 -18.68 -13.19 6.15
C ASN A 85 -17.83 -14.39 6.66
N ASP A 86 -17.87 -14.64 7.97
CA ASP A 86 -16.82 -15.31 8.77
C ASP A 86 -16.70 -16.84 8.52
N ASP A 87 -16.68 -17.25 7.27
CA ASP A 87 -16.42 -18.65 6.88
C ASP A 87 -14.92 -19.01 6.87
N GLY A 88 -14.04 -18.07 7.27
CA GLY A 88 -12.59 -18.24 7.21
C GLY A 88 -12.04 -18.27 5.76
N PRO A 89 -10.76 -18.57 5.59
CA PRO A 89 -10.17 -18.63 4.26
C PRO A 89 -10.69 -19.86 3.48
N SER A 90 -11.08 -19.64 2.22
CA SER A 90 -11.52 -20.73 1.34
C SER A 90 -10.40 -21.74 1.04
N ALA A 91 -10.76 -22.96 0.65
CA ALA A 91 -9.78 -23.98 0.25
C ALA A 91 -8.85 -23.51 -0.87
N ALA A 92 -9.36 -22.71 -1.83
CA ALA A 92 -8.56 -22.12 -2.90
C ALA A 92 -7.59 -21.05 -2.36
N ALA A 93 -8.04 -20.21 -1.41
CA ALA A 93 -7.19 -19.22 -0.74
C ALA A 93 -6.04 -19.90 0.04
N LEU A 94 -6.32 -21.00 0.73
CA LEU A 94 -5.31 -21.80 1.43
C LEU A 94 -4.29 -22.42 0.47
N ALA A 95 -4.74 -22.97 -0.68
CA ALA A 95 -3.86 -23.57 -1.68
C ALA A 95 -2.94 -22.52 -2.33
N ASN A 96 -3.48 -21.36 -2.71
CA ASN A 96 -2.71 -20.25 -3.26
C ASN A 96 -1.71 -19.70 -2.24
N SER A 97 -2.13 -19.56 -0.99
CA SER A 97 -1.28 -19.12 0.13
C SER A 97 -0.07 -20.00 0.33
N ALA A 98 -0.23 -21.34 0.26
CA ALA A 98 0.89 -22.26 0.40
C ALA A 98 1.97 -22.04 -0.67
N THR A 99 1.58 -21.76 -1.92
CA THR A 99 2.52 -21.41 -2.99
C THR A 99 3.18 -20.05 -2.73
N ASP A 100 2.43 -19.04 -2.33
CA ASP A 100 2.95 -17.72 -2.01
C ASP A 100 3.90 -17.75 -0.80
N GLU A 101 3.61 -18.61 0.19
CA GLU A 101 4.50 -18.86 1.32
C GLU A 101 5.84 -19.46 0.87
N ALA A 102 5.80 -20.43 -0.03
CA ALA A 102 6.99 -21.06 -0.58
C ALA A 102 7.82 -20.07 -1.41
N VAL A 103 7.18 -19.26 -2.27
CA VAL A 103 7.85 -18.21 -3.04
C VAL A 103 8.48 -17.15 -2.13
N GLY A 104 7.77 -16.70 -1.10
CA GLY A 104 8.32 -15.72 -0.17
C GLY A 104 9.47 -16.27 0.67
N ARG A 105 9.47 -17.58 1.02
CA ARG A 105 10.66 -18.24 1.61
C ARG A 105 11.82 -18.32 0.62
N ALA A 106 11.57 -18.65 -0.64
CA ALA A 106 12.59 -18.64 -1.69
C ALA A 106 13.23 -17.25 -1.80
N LEU A 107 12.43 -16.20 -1.90
CA LEU A 107 12.89 -14.80 -1.97
C LEU A 107 13.47 -14.26 -0.64
N GLY A 108 13.23 -14.95 0.48
CA GLY A 108 13.71 -14.55 1.80
C GLY A 108 12.88 -13.45 2.47
N PHE A 109 11.65 -13.27 2.06
CA PHE A 109 10.72 -12.32 2.69
C PHE A 109 10.29 -12.79 4.08
N TRP A 110 10.26 -14.09 4.29
CA TRP A 110 9.98 -14.71 5.58
C TRP A 110 10.64 -16.07 5.71
N SER A 111 10.68 -16.58 6.93
CA SER A 111 11.08 -17.93 7.28
C SER A 111 9.91 -18.70 7.91
N GLY A 112 9.99 -20.01 7.97
CA GLY A 112 8.96 -20.82 8.62
C GLY A 112 7.65 -20.90 7.82
N GLU A 113 6.55 -20.97 8.56
CA GLU A 113 5.18 -21.04 8.05
C GLU A 113 4.43 -19.77 8.48
N PRO A 114 4.38 -18.72 7.64
CA PRO A 114 3.76 -17.44 8.02
C PRO A 114 2.23 -17.48 8.05
N HIS A 115 1.60 -18.58 7.57
CA HIS A 115 0.13 -18.75 7.53
C HIS A 115 -0.55 -17.54 6.86
N LEU A 116 -0.18 -17.24 5.62
CA LEU A 116 -0.57 -16.00 4.93
C LEU A 116 -2.09 -15.86 4.76
N ALA A 117 -2.81 -16.97 4.54
CA ALA A 117 -4.27 -16.93 4.42
C ALA A 117 -4.94 -16.51 5.75
N ASP A 118 -4.50 -17.10 6.88
CA ASP A 118 -4.98 -16.73 8.22
C ASP A 118 -4.56 -15.29 8.56
N SER A 119 -3.33 -14.92 8.20
CA SER A 119 -2.81 -13.57 8.38
C SER A 119 -3.63 -12.53 7.60
N ALA A 120 -4.00 -12.83 6.35
CA ALA A 120 -4.85 -11.96 5.54
C ALA A 120 -6.27 -11.86 6.12
N HIS A 121 -6.82 -12.97 6.59
CA HIS A 121 -8.11 -12.99 7.28
C HIS A 121 -8.06 -12.15 8.56
N LEU A 122 -7.05 -12.35 9.40
CA LEU A 122 -6.86 -11.58 10.63
C LEU A 122 -6.71 -10.08 10.38
N LEU A 123 -5.92 -9.67 9.39
CA LEU A 123 -5.78 -8.26 9.00
C LEU A 123 -7.11 -7.64 8.59
N ARG A 124 -7.98 -8.40 7.91
CA ARG A 124 -9.29 -7.94 7.47
C ARG A 124 -10.28 -7.82 8.63
N THR A 125 -10.31 -8.82 9.52
CA THR A 125 -11.31 -8.92 10.59
C THR A 125 -10.95 -8.14 11.86
N SER A 126 -9.68 -7.79 12.04
CA SER A 126 -9.23 -7.02 13.22
C SER A 126 -9.44 -5.51 13.09
N GLY A 127 -9.78 -5.02 11.91
CA GLY A 127 -10.11 -3.63 11.67
C GLY A 127 -11.51 -3.31 12.17
N ASP A 128 -11.67 -2.83 13.41
CA ASP A 128 -12.97 -2.32 13.86
C ASP A 128 -13.19 -0.91 13.30
N THR A 129 -13.71 -0.85 12.06
CA THR A 129 -14.36 0.35 11.54
C THR A 129 -15.83 0.29 11.90
N GLY A 130 -16.45 1.41 12.27
CA GLY A 130 -17.89 1.45 12.49
C GLY A 130 -18.69 1.44 11.17
N VAL A 131 -18.02 1.35 10.02
CA VAL A 131 -18.59 1.48 8.67
C VAL A 131 -17.84 0.56 7.71
N GLU A 132 -18.58 -0.14 6.85
CA GLU A 132 -18.00 -1.00 5.82
C GLU A 132 -18.76 -0.87 4.51
N TRP A 133 -18.04 -0.84 3.39
CA TRP A 133 -18.61 -0.92 2.05
C TRP A 133 -18.57 -2.34 1.51
N LEU A 134 -19.70 -2.86 1.08
CA LEU A 134 -19.84 -4.16 0.43
C LEU A 134 -20.14 -3.93 -1.05
N PRO A 135 -19.12 -3.87 -1.91
CA PRO A 135 -19.26 -3.44 -3.29
C PRO A 135 -20.14 -4.39 -4.12
N GLU A 136 -20.07 -5.69 -3.90
CA GLU A 136 -20.88 -6.68 -4.63
C GLU A 136 -22.38 -6.55 -4.36
N GLU A 137 -22.74 -6.06 -3.16
CA GLU A 137 -24.12 -5.88 -2.73
C GLU A 137 -24.61 -4.43 -2.91
N HIS A 138 -23.72 -3.50 -3.22
CA HIS A 138 -23.97 -2.04 -3.23
C HIS A 138 -24.58 -1.54 -1.91
N VAL A 139 -24.01 -1.98 -0.78
CA VAL A 139 -24.49 -1.67 0.57
C VAL A 139 -23.36 -1.08 1.41
N VAL A 140 -23.64 0.04 2.08
CA VAL A 140 -22.83 0.53 3.21
C VAL A 140 -23.45 0.02 4.50
N VAL A 141 -22.72 -0.74 5.27
CA VAL A 141 -23.12 -1.19 6.61
C VAL A 141 -22.57 -0.19 7.64
N VAL A 142 -23.44 0.31 8.49
CA VAL A 142 -23.10 1.31 9.51
C VAL A 142 -23.44 0.75 10.89
N ARG A 143 -22.48 0.78 11.81
CA ARG A 143 -22.70 0.37 13.19
C ARG A 143 -23.42 1.46 13.97
N ALA A 144 -24.71 1.58 13.71
CA ALA A 144 -25.60 2.53 14.37
C ALA A 144 -27.02 1.92 14.52
N LYS A 145 -27.83 2.54 15.36
CA LYS A 145 -29.19 2.03 15.62
C LYS A 145 -30.12 2.23 14.41
N ASP A 146 -30.07 3.40 13.80
CA ASP A 146 -30.94 3.80 12.70
C ASP A 146 -30.40 5.11 12.05
N GLU A 147 -31.10 5.58 11.01
CA GLU A 147 -30.79 6.81 10.28
C GLU A 147 -30.89 8.12 11.10
N LYS A 148 -31.40 8.07 12.33
CA LYS A 148 -31.54 9.21 13.24
C LYS A 148 -30.51 9.19 14.35
N ALA A 149 -29.73 8.10 14.46
CA ALA A 149 -28.69 8.00 15.46
C ALA A 149 -27.63 9.09 15.23
N GLU A 150 -27.21 9.72 16.30
CA GLU A 150 -26.04 10.59 16.28
C GLU A 150 -24.78 9.72 16.05
N LEU A 151 -23.99 10.09 15.05
CA LEU A 151 -22.75 9.41 14.72
C LEU A 151 -21.59 10.06 15.47
N SER A 152 -20.74 9.25 16.06
CA SER A 152 -19.52 9.74 16.70
C SER A 152 -18.57 10.41 15.69
N PRO A 153 -17.62 11.24 16.14
CA PRO A 153 -16.65 11.85 15.23
C PRO A 153 -15.88 10.84 14.38
N ILE A 154 -15.54 9.66 14.95
CA ILE A 154 -14.82 8.63 14.20
C ILE A 154 -15.73 7.91 13.19
N ASP A 155 -16.99 7.63 13.52
CA ASP A 155 -17.93 7.00 12.58
C ASP A 155 -18.25 7.94 11.40
N ARG A 156 -18.34 9.25 11.65
CA ARG A 156 -18.49 10.24 10.56
C ARG A 156 -17.23 10.31 9.68
N ALA A 157 -16.06 10.21 10.27
CA ALA A 157 -14.79 10.17 9.56
C ALA A 157 -14.67 8.91 8.69
N ASP A 158 -14.99 7.74 9.24
CA ASP A 158 -15.02 6.47 8.50
C ASP A 158 -16.04 6.53 7.35
N LEU A 159 -17.22 7.10 7.58
CA LEU A 159 -18.21 7.31 6.51
C LEU A 159 -17.70 8.22 5.39
N VAL A 160 -17.01 9.31 5.71
CA VAL A 160 -16.43 10.19 4.69
C VAL A 160 -15.41 9.43 3.84
N MET A 161 -14.60 8.59 4.44
CA MET A 161 -13.64 7.74 3.71
C MET A 161 -14.35 6.78 2.78
N VAL A 162 -15.28 5.98 3.28
CA VAL A 162 -16.07 5.00 2.50
C VAL A 162 -16.88 5.68 1.41
N LEU A 163 -17.52 6.80 1.68
CA LEU A 163 -18.29 7.56 0.67
C LEU A 163 -17.37 8.10 -0.43
N THR A 164 -16.14 8.47 -0.12
CA THR A 164 -15.16 8.89 -1.14
C THR A 164 -14.81 7.72 -2.06
N GLU A 165 -14.51 6.56 -1.50
CA GLU A 165 -14.22 5.34 -2.28
C GLU A 165 -15.38 4.97 -3.20
N ILE A 166 -16.63 5.07 -2.70
CA ILE A 166 -17.84 4.80 -3.50
C ILE A 166 -18.01 5.82 -4.63
N ALA A 167 -17.82 7.12 -4.36
CA ALA A 167 -17.94 8.16 -5.37
C ALA A 167 -16.91 7.97 -6.48
N ASP A 168 -15.67 7.69 -6.12
CA ASP A 168 -14.58 7.42 -7.05
C ASP A 168 -14.81 6.12 -7.84
N ASP A 169 -15.28 5.06 -7.19
CA ASP A 169 -15.62 3.81 -7.88
C ASP A 169 -16.74 4.02 -8.91
N GLN A 170 -17.83 4.67 -8.52
CA GLN A 170 -18.93 4.96 -9.42
C GLN A 170 -18.53 5.83 -10.61
N HIS A 171 -17.58 6.74 -10.43
CA HIS A 171 -17.14 7.67 -11.46
C HIS A 171 -16.05 7.10 -12.37
N TYR A 172 -15.08 6.39 -11.78
CA TYR A 172 -13.88 5.88 -12.48
C TYR A 172 -13.91 4.38 -12.71
N GLN A 173 -14.95 3.66 -12.24
CA GLN A 173 -15.10 2.20 -12.35
C GLN A 173 -13.93 1.44 -11.72
N LEU A 174 -13.50 1.89 -10.53
CA LEU A 174 -12.24 1.43 -9.92
C LEU A 174 -12.27 -0.05 -9.58
N ASN A 175 -13.36 -0.57 -9.00
CA ASN A 175 -13.48 -1.99 -8.67
C ASN A 175 -13.38 -2.86 -9.94
N GLU A 176 -14.12 -2.53 -11.01
CA GLU A 176 -14.04 -3.24 -12.27
C GLU A 176 -12.64 -3.20 -12.89
N ARG A 177 -11.96 -2.04 -12.80
CA ARG A 177 -10.60 -1.90 -13.32
C ARG A 177 -9.58 -2.65 -12.47
N MET A 178 -9.73 -2.67 -11.14
CA MET A 178 -8.87 -3.45 -10.24
C MET A 178 -9.04 -4.95 -10.46
N ASP A 179 -10.27 -5.43 -10.64
CA ASP A 179 -10.57 -6.84 -10.93
C ASP A 179 -9.96 -7.30 -12.26
N ARG A 180 -9.86 -6.38 -13.23
CA ARG A 180 -9.30 -6.64 -14.57
C ARG A 180 -7.85 -6.18 -14.70
N ALA A 181 -7.22 -5.75 -13.61
CA ALA A 181 -5.86 -5.25 -13.65
C ALA A 181 -4.91 -6.29 -14.27
N PRO A 182 -4.20 -5.96 -15.37
CA PRO A 182 -3.35 -6.92 -16.06
C PRO A 182 -2.19 -7.40 -15.20
N THR A 183 -1.72 -6.56 -14.30
CA THR A 183 -0.57 -6.84 -13.44
C THR A 183 -0.85 -6.46 -11.99
N PRO A 184 -0.11 -7.03 -11.03
CA PRO A 184 -0.16 -6.58 -9.64
C PRO A 184 0.17 -5.09 -9.47
N GLN A 185 1.02 -4.51 -10.32
CA GLN A 185 1.36 -3.08 -10.27
C GLN A 185 0.15 -2.21 -10.65
N ASP A 186 -0.57 -2.56 -11.72
CA ASP A 186 -1.80 -1.86 -12.12
C ASP A 186 -2.82 -1.85 -10.98
N PHE A 187 -3.00 -3.01 -10.33
CA PHE A 187 -3.86 -3.12 -9.15
C PHE A 187 -3.39 -2.20 -8.02
N GLN A 188 -2.10 -2.26 -7.66
CA GLN A 188 -1.53 -1.48 -6.55
C GLN A 188 -1.64 0.03 -6.78
N VAL A 189 -1.46 0.46 -8.01
CA VAL A 189 -1.63 1.87 -8.42
C VAL A 189 -3.07 2.33 -8.23
N LEU A 190 -4.04 1.59 -8.76
CA LEU A 190 -5.46 1.95 -8.63
C LEU A 190 -5.90 1.94 -7.16
N ALA A 191 -5.51 0.94 -6.39
CA ALA A 191 -5.78 0.87 -4.96
C ALA A 191 -5.11 2.02 -4.19
N GLY A 192 -3.87 2.37 -4.56
CA GLY A 192 -3.16 3.51 -3.96
C GLY A 192 -3.82 4.85 -4.27
N LEU A 193 -4.33 5.04 -5.48
CA LEU A 193 -5.07 6.25 -5.86
C LEU A 193 -6.38 6.36 -5.07
N ALA A 194 -7.18 5.28 -5.04
CA ALA A 194 -8.48 5.26 -4.36
C ALA A 194 -8.33 5.56 -2.87
N ILE A 195 -7.49 4.81 -2.18
CA ILE A 195 -7.30 5.00 -0.73
C ILE A 195 -6.58 6.33 -0.42
N GLY A 196 -5.67 6.77 -1.29
CA GLY A 196 -4.99 8.06 -1.14
C GLY A 196 -5.97 9.23 -1.20
N GLU A 197 -6.91 9.23 -2.16
CA GLU A 197 -7.96 10.25 -2.27
C GLU A 197 -8.90 10.21 -1.07
N ALA A 198 -9.36 9.02 -0.67
CA ALA A 198 -10.23 8.86 0.49
C ALA A 198 -9.57 9.40 1.77
N LEU A 199 -8.30 9.12 1.99
CA LEU A 199 -7.54 9.63 3.14
C LEU A 199 -7.27 11.13 3.06
N TRP A 200 -7.07 11.69 1.87
CA TRP A 200 -6.93 13.13 1.69
C TRP A 200 -8.24 13.86 2.01
N VAL A 201 -9.38 13.33 1.57
CA VAL A 201 -10.72 13.88 1.88
C VAL A 201 -11.00 13.75 3.37
N LEU A 202 -10.67 12.63 3.99
CA LEU A 202 -10.78 12.38 5.42
C LEU A 202 -9.98 13.41 6.24
N ASP A 203 -8.72 13.68 5.88
CA ASP A 203 -7.87 14.65 6.58
C ASP A 203 -8.47 16.06 6.53
N ARG A 204 -9.01 16.44 5.37
CA ARG A 204 -9.72 17.72 5.22
C ARG A 204 -11.03 17.79 6.01
N TYR A 205 -11.74 16.67 6.14
CA TYR A 205 -12.95 16.61 6.95
C TYR A 205 -12.62 16.76 8.44
N THR A 206 -11.70 15.96 8.93
CA THR A 206 -11.31 15.96 10.36
C THR A 206 -10.62 17.26 10.79
N SER A 207 -9.98 17.99 9.85
CA SER A 207 -9.41 19.32 10.12
C SER A 207 -10.48 20.39 10.46
N ARG A 208 -11.77 20.11 10.23
CA ARG A 208 -12.91 20.99 10.57
C ARG A 208 -13.51 20.69 11.92
N PHE A 209 -13.09 19.63 12.59
CA PHE A 209 -13.56 19.31 13.92
C PHE A 209 -13.19 20.43 14.90
N ASP A 210 -14.12 20.76 15.78
CA ASP A 210 -13.80 21.61 16.91
C ASP A 210 -12.85 20.88 17.90
N ASN A 211 -12.46 21.55 18.96
CA ASN A 211 -11.48 21.00 19.90
C ASN A 211 -11.97 19.71 20.58
N ASP A 212 -13.26 19.67 20.95
CA ASP A 212 -13.85 18.54 21.67
C ASP A 212 -14.03 17.34 20.73
N GLU A 213 -14.55 17.56 19.53
CA GLU A 213 -14.64 16.53 18.47
C GLU A 213 -13.27 15.98 18.10
N ALA A 214 -12.27 16.85 17.93
CA ALA A 214 -10.90 16.45 17.59
C ALA A 214 -10.23 15.67 18.73
N GLU A 215 -10.55 15.94 20.00
CA GLU A 215 -10.05 15.16 21.13
C GLU A 215 -10.67 13.76 21.14
N VAL A 216 -12.00 13.67 21.02
CA VAL A 216 -12.72 12.39 20.94
C VAL A 216 -12.21 11.56 19.76
N TYR A 217 -12.15 12.15 18.56
CA TYR A 217 -11.64 11.46 17.37
C TYR A 217 -10.23 10.90 17.55
N ARG A 218 -9.31 11.69 18.13
CA ARG A 218 -7.93 11.24 18.37
C ARG A 218 -7.85 10.13 19.40
N ALA A 219 -8.68 10.19 20.47
CA ALA A 219 -8.74 9.15 21.49
C ALA A 219 -9.25 7.82 20.91
N ASP A 220 -10.37 7.86 20.20
CA ASP A 220 -10.97 6.67 19.57
C ASP A 220 -10.05 6.05 18.53
N ARG A 221 -9.45 6.89 17.66
CA ARG A 221 -8.46 6.43 16.67
C ARG A 221 -7.25 5.78 17.31
N SER A 222 -6.76 6.33 18.41
CA SER A 222 -5.62 5.75 19.15
C SER A 222 -5.99 4.41 19.77
N SER A 223 -7.20 4.28 20.34
CA SER A 223 -7.69 3.02 20.91
C SER A 223 -7.82 1.93 19.86
N ARG A 224 -8.55 2.23 18.76
CA ARG A 224 -8.72 1.29 17.63
C ARG A 224 -7.37 0.88 17.02
N GLY A 225 -6.45 1.84 16.85
CA GLY A 225 -5.11 1.54 16.34
C GLY A 225 -4.30 0.63 17.26
N LYS A 226 -4.43 0.79 18.58
CA LYS A 226 -3.81 -0.10 19.55
C LYS A 226 -4.41 -1.50 19.49
N GLU A 227 -5.72 -1.61 19.51
CA GLU A 227 -6.45 -2.88 19.45
C GLU A 227 -6.09 -3.66 18.18
N PHE A 228 -6.08 -2.97 17.02
CA PHE A 228 -5.61 -3.56 15.76
C PHE A 228 -4.18 -4.09 15.85
N ASN A 229 -3.23 -3.25 16.32
CA ASN A 229 -1.84 -3.67 16.43
C ASN A 229 -1.65 -4.85 17.37
N ASP A 230 -2.36 -4.87 18.49
CA ASP A 230 -2.33 -5.99 19.46
C ASP A 230 -2.87 -7.26 18.79
N ALA A 231 -3.98 -7.17 18.04
CA ALA A 231 -4.60 -8.30 17.34
C ALA A 231 -3.71 -8.89 16.25
N VAL A 232 -3.01 -8.06 15.48
CA VAL A 232 -2.18 -8.51 14.33
C VAL A 232 -0.71 -8.75 14.66
N THR A 233 -0.36 -8.84 15.95
CA THR A 233 1.03 -9.02 16.39
C THR A 233 1.67 -10.31 15.84
N SER A 234 0.86 -11.36 15.61
CA SER A 234 1.31 -12.64 15.04
C SER A 234 1.53 -12.59 13.53
N VAL A 235 1.03 -11.58 12.84
CA VAL A 235 1.16 -11.44 11.38
C VAL A 235 2.60 -11.08 11.02
N ASN A 236 3.17 -11.83 10.06
CA ASN A 236 4.51 -11.55 9.56
C ASN A 236 4.64 -10.08 9.12
N LEU A 237 5.66 -9.40 9.61
CA LEU A 237 5.83 -7.95 9.42
C LEU A 237 6.00 -7.58 7.94
N THR A 238 6.79 -8.34 7.19
CA THR A 238 7.00 -8.09 5.75
C THR A 238 5.69 -8.26 4.97
N PHE A 239 4.89 -9.30 5.30
CA PHE A 239 3.59 -9.48 4.69
C PHE A 239 2.65 -8.31 4.99
N ARG A 240 2.64 -7.84 6.24
CA ARG A 240 1.85 -6.66 6.64
C ARG A 240 2.29 -5.41 5.88
N SER A 241 3.61 -5.19 5.75
CA SER A 241 4.16 -4.04 5.01
C SER A 241 3.81 -4.07 3.53
N LEU A 242 3.87 -5.24 2.88
CA LEU A 242 3.43 -5.42 1.49
C LEU A 242 1.95 -5.07 1.30
N ARG A 243 1.11 -5.34 2.31
CA ARG A 243 -0.33 -5.03 2.26
C ARG A 243 -0.62 -3.54 2.39
N VAL A 244 0.16 -2.78 3.15
CA VAL A 244 -0.07 -1.35 3.38
C VAL A 244 0.72 -0.43 2.42
N ALA A 245 1.62 -0.98 1.62
CA ALA A 245 2.50 -0.19 0.76
C ALA A 245 1.75 0.72 -0.21
N SER A 246 0.74 0.19 -0.91
CA SER A 246 -0.07 0.97 -1.86
C SER A 246 -0.78 2.13 -1.18
N GLN A 247 -1.28 1.95 0.04
CA GLN A 247 -1.93 2.99 0.83
C GLN A 247 -0.94 4.08 1.23
N THR A 248 0.21 3.72 1.82
CA THR A 248 1.21 4.68 2.29
C THR A 248 1.73 5.52 1.13
N VAL A 249 2.09 4.86 0.04
CA VAL A 249 2.59 5.53 -1.16
C VAL A 249 1.51 6.34 -1.86
N GLY A 250 0.29 5.79 -1.98
CA GLY A 250 -0.86 6.47 -2.58
C GLY A 250 -1.23 7.75 -1.85
N THR A 251 -1.23 7.73 -0.51
CA THR A 251 -1.51 8.92 0.31
C THR A 251 -0.48 10.03 0.06
N ALA A 252 0.80 9.70 -0.03
CA ALA A 252 1.85 10.67 -0.32
C ALA A 252 1.73 11.25 -1.75
N PHE A 253 1.46 10.37 -2.72
CA PHE A 253 1.27 10.75 -4.11
C PHE A 253 0.08 11.69 -4.30
N VAL A 254 -1.07 11.34 -3.75
CA VAL A 254 -2.29 12.15 -3.83
C VAL A 254 -2.09 13.51 -3.17
N ALA A 255 -1.43 13.56 -2.01
CA ALA A 255 -1.08 14.82 -1.36
C ALA A 255 -0.24 15.72 -2.28
N ALA A 256 0.73 15.15 -3.01
CA ALA A 256 1.55 15.88 -3.98
C ALA A 256 0.72 16.38 -5.18
N LEU A 257 -0.18 15.54 -5.72
CA LEU A 257 -1.04 15.93 -6.84
C LEU A 257 -1.98 17.09 -6.48
N HIS A 258 -2.61 17.06 -5.32
CA HIS A 258 -3.50 18.14 -4.88
C HIS A 258 -2.78 19.48 -4.65
N ARG A 259 -1.46 19.47 -4.49
CA ARG A 259 -0.64 20.68 -4.36
C ARG A 259 -0.03 21.16 -5.69
N SER A 260 0.09 20.28 -6.68
CA SER A 260 0.73 20.61 -7.96
C SER A 260 -0.21 21.23 -8.98
N SER A 261 -1.54 21.16 -8.78
CA SER A 261 -2.51 21.62 -9.79
C SER A 261 -3.83 22.14 -9.19
N ASP A 262 -4.67 22.65 -10.10
CA ASP A 262 -6.03 23.19 -9.84
C ASP A 262 -7.10 22.10 -9.58
N GLY A 263 -6.73 20.91 -9.11
CA GLY A 263 -7.61 19.78 -8.86
C GLY A 263 -7.84 18.85 -10.04
N ARG A 264 -7.33 19.18 -11.26
CA ARG A 264 -7.44 18.28 -12.42
C ARG A 264 -6.42 17.16 -12.43
N ALA A 265 -5.33 17.29 -11.68
CA ALA A 265 -4.30 16.25 -11.63
C ALA A 265 -4.83 14.92 -11.11
N MET A 266 -5.70 14.92 -10.10
CA MET A 266 -6.35 13.70 -9.60
C MET A 266 -7.21 13.05 -10.67
N GLN A 267 -8.08 13.81 -11.34
CA GLN A 267 -8.89 13.28 -12.43
C GLN A 267 -8.02 12.66 -13.54
N HIS A 268 -6.91 13.31 -13.89
CA HIS A 268 -5.97 12.77 -14.87
C HIS A 268 -5.29 11.50 -14.36
N ALA A 269 -4.88 11.44 -13.09
CA ALA A 269 -4.27 10.25 -12.51
C ALA A 269 -5.23 9.05 -12.50
N PHE A 270 -6.54 9.27 -12.36
CA PHE A 270 -7.53 8.21 -12.49
C PHE A 270 -7.86 7.82 -13.95
N THR A 271 -7.59 8.68 -14.94
CA THR A 271 -8.11 8.48 -16.31
C THR A 271 -7.02 8.43 -17.38
N SER A 272 -6.39 9.56 -17.68
CA SER A 272 -5.52 9.75 -18.85
C SER A 272 -4.03 9.70 -18.55
N ALA A 273 -3.66 9.76 -17.28
CA ALA A 273 -2.29 9.76 -16.81
C ALA A 273 -2.14 8.86 -15.56
N VAL A 274 -2.72 7.67 -15.62
CA VAL A 274 -2.56 6.67 -14.55
C VAL A 274 -1.07 6.36 -14.38
N PRO A 275 -0.53 6.37 -13.15
CA PRO A 275 0.86 5.94 -12.95
C PRO A 275 1.07 4.51 -13.48
N ALA A 276 2.21 4.27 -14.09
CA ALA A 276 2.50 2.96 -14.66
C ALA A 276 2.88 1.92 -13.59
N ALA A 277 3.43 2.39 -12.47
CA ALA A 277 3.75 1.54 -11.31
C ALA A 277 3.84 2.39 -10.03
N ILE A 278 3.97 1.69 -8.90
CA ILE A 278 4.03 2.32 -7.58
C ILE A 278 5.30 3.18 -7.39
N ASP A 279 6.38 2.94 -8.15
CA ASP A 279 7.60 3.76 -8.11
C ASP A 279 7.34 5.20 -8.59
N GLN A 280 6.48 5.38 -9.60
CA GLN A 280 6.03 6.70 -10.02
C GLN A 280 5.26 7.43 -8.91
N MET A 281 4.57 6.67 -8.05
CA MET A 281 3.86 7.26 -6.92
C MET A 281 4.80 7.63 -5.77
N THR A 282 5.95 6.96 -5.61
CA THR A 282 6.98 7.34 -4.63
C THR A 282 7.78 8.57 -5.04
N MET A 283 7.82 8.87 -6.33
CA MET A 283 8.52 10.02 -6.91
C MET A 283 7.61 10.78 -7.87
N PRO A 284 6.56 11.47 -7.34
CA PRO A 284 5.51 12.08 -8.14
C PRO A 284 5.99 13.19 -9.08
N VAL A 285 7.10 13.84 -8.78
CA VAL A 285 7.67 14.88 -9.62
C VAL A 285 8.67 14.30 -10.62
N HIS A 286 9.58 13.47 -10.13
CA HIS A 286 10.71 12.99 -10.94
C HIS A 286 10.28 11.87 -11.89
N LYS A 287 9.62 10.82 -11.41
CA LYS A 287 9.20 9.69 -12.28
C LYS A 287 7.84 9.94 -12.92
N TYR A 288 6.80 10.20 -12.13
CA TYR A 288 5.47 10.42 -12.69
C TYR A 288 5.36 11.71 -13.53
N GLY A 289 5.91 12.82 -13.05
CA GLY A 289 5.88 14.10 -13.78
C GLY A 289 6.63 14.04 -15.11
N GLN A 290 7.67 13.23 -15.21
CA GLN A 290 8.43 12.99 -16.45
C GLN A 290 7.82 11.85 -17.30
N ARG A 291 6.79 11.17 -16.80
CA ARG A 291 6.14 10.02 -17.45
C ARG A 291 7.15 8.92 -17.78
N ASP A 292 8.00 8.61 -16.82
CA ASP A 292 9.00 7.55 -16.94
C ASP A 292 8.31 6.23 -17.34
N PRO A 293 8.54 5.68 -18.55
CA PRO A 293 7.85 4.49 -19.00
C PRO A 293 8.39 3.25 -18.29
N LEU A 294 7.55 2.25 -18.06
CA LEU A 294 8.06 0.95 -17.67
C LEU A 294 8.81 0.29 -18.82
N GLU A 295 9.99 -0.23 -18.51
CA GLU A 295 10.75 -1.04 -19.44
C GLU A 295 10.00 -2.34 -19.79
N HIS A 296 10.16 -2.80 -21.04
CA HIS A 296 9.56 -4.06 -21.45
C HIS A 296 10.33 -5.24 -20.83
N VAL A 297 9.62 -6.18 -20.21
CA VAL A 297 10.19 -7.39 -19.64
C VAL A 297 9.39 -8.62 -20.02
N GLU A 298 10.05 -9.56 -20.73
CA GLU A 298 9.46 -10.86 -21.01
C GLU A 298 9.58 -11.78 -19.79
N PRO A 299 8.51 -12.47 -19.37
CA PRO A 299 8.61 -13.44 -18.30
C PRO A 299 9.67 -14.49 -18.57
N PRO A 300 10.38 -15.00 -17.55
CA PRO A 300 11.25 -16.13 -17.71
C PRO A 300 10.51 -17.37 -18.26
N ALA A 301 11.21 -18.21 -19.02
CA ALA A 301 10.65 -19.48 -19.46
C ALA A 301 10.70 -20.51 -18.32
N VAL A 302 9.67 -21.34 -18.21
CA VAL A 302 9.69 -22.47 -17.26
C VAL A 302 10.80 -23.45 -17.64
N PRO A 303 11.70 -23.83 -16.71
CA PRO A 303 12.76 -24.80 -17.01
C PRO A 303 12.21 -26.19 -17.39
N ALA A 304 13.00 -26.96 -18.09
CA ALA A 304 12.64 -28.32 -18.44
C ALA A 304 12.31 -29.16 -17.20
N GLY A 305 11.17 -29.84 -17.20
CA GLY A 305 10.66 -30.61 -16.07
C GLY A 305 9.93 -29.78 -15.00
N GLY A 306 9.86 -28.47 -15.15
CA GLY A 306 9.11 -27.58 -14.27
C GLY A 306 7.62 -27.56 -14.62
N GLU A 307 6.75 -27.49 -13.61
CA GLU A 307 5.31 -27.27 -13.76
C GLU A 307 5.00 -25.80 -13.42
N TYR A 308 4.45 -25.06 -14.38
CA TYR A 308 4.10 -23.65 -14.23
C TYR A 308 3.00 -23.46 -13.17
N LEU A 309 3.17 -22.48 -12.29
CA LEU A 309 2.18 -22.10 -11.30
C LEU A 309 1.57 -20.73 -11.64
N TYR A 310 2.38 -19.69 -11.72
CA TYR A 310 1.92 -18.34 -12.10
C TYR A 310 3.07 -17.42 -12.55
N THR A 311 2.72 -16.30 -13.17
CA THR A 311 3.60 -15.15 -13.44
C THR A 311 3.11 -13.94 -12.67
N ARG A 312 4.05 -13.20 -12.04
CA ARG A 312 3.76 -11.95 -11.32
C ARG A 312 4.92 -10.96 -11.44
N GLN A 313 4.74 -9.78 -10.85
CA GLN A 313 5.77 -8.77 -10.64
C GLN A 313 6.02 -8.57 -9.14
N MET A 314 7.26 -8.32 -8.76
CA MET A 314 7.62 -7.91 -7.40
C MET A 314 7.37 -6.41 -7.19
N GLY A 315 7.64 -5.64 -8.23
CA GLY A 315 7.63 -4.19 -8.20
C GLY A 315 8.76 -3.60 -7.36
N PRO A 316 8.87 -2.27 -7.32
CA PRO A 316 10.00 -1.60 -6.67
C PRO A 316 10.10 -1.89 -5.16
N PHE A 317 8.96 -2.01 -4.47
CA PHE A 317 8.98 -2.36 -3.04
C PHE A 317 9.41 -3.81 -2.81
N GLY A 318 8.94 -4.76 -3.62
CA GLY A 318 9.39 -6.15 -3.54
C GLY A 318 10.87 -6.31 -3.85
N VAL A 319 11.37 -5.59 -4.87
CA VAL A 319 12.81 -5.56 -5.20
C VAL A 319 13.61 -4.92 -4.06
N HIS A 320 13.16 -3.82 -3.48
CA HIS A 320 13.79 -3.24 -2.28
C HIS A 320 13.91 -4.24 -1.13
N LEU A 321 12.82 -4.95 -0.80
CA LEU A 321 12.83 -5.96 0.26
C LEU A 321 13.79 -7.12 -0.05
N LEU A 322 13.82 -7.57 -1.31
CA LEU A 322 14.75 -8.60 -1.76
C LEU A 322 16.20 -8.18 -1.53
N LEU A 323 16.57 -6.98 -1.99
CA LEU A 323 17.91 -6.43 -1.85
C LEU A 323 18.29 -6.20 -0.37
N ALA A 324 17.36 -5.71 0.44
CA ALA A 324 17.57 -5.49 1.88
C ALA A 324 17.88 -6.78 2.66
N GLY A 325 17.59 -7.95 2.09
CA GLY A 325 18.05 -9.24 2.61
C GLY A 325 19.55 -9.49 2.47
N GLY A 326 20.30 -8.62 1.76
CA GLY A 326 21.73 -8.76 1.52
C GLY A 326 22.57 -7.52 1.77
N VAL A 327 21.97 -6.32 1.66
CA VAL A 327 22.63 -5.03 1.87
C VAL A 327 21.84 -4.17 2.86
N PRO A 328 22.42 -3.12 3.43
CA PRO A 328 21.68 -2.21 4.30
C PRO A 328 20.42 -1.66 3.62
N PRO A 329 19.31 -1.47 4.36
CA PRO A 329 18.04 -1.01 3.79
C PRO A 329 18.15 0.30 2.98
N ARG A 330 19.03 1.21 3.37
CA ARG A 330 19.32 2.45 2.65
C ARG A 330 19.89 2.17 1.25
N ASP A 331 20.89 1.29 1.17
CA ASP A 331 21.56 0.94 -0.09
C ASP A 331 20.61 0.14 -1.00
N ALA A 332 19.76 -0.70 -0.38
CA ALA A 332 18.68 -1.42 -1.07
C ALA A 332 17.64 -0.46 -1.67
N LEU A 333 17.28 0.62 -0.96
CA LEU A 333 16.35 1.63 -1.44
C LEU A 333 16.92 2.41 -2.62
N GLU A 334 18.19 2.85 -2.53
CA GLU A 334 18.87 3.54 -3.62
C GLU A 334 19.00 2.64 -4.87
N ALA A 335 19.24 1.35 -4.69
CA ALA A 335 19.26 0.41 -5.80
C ALA A 335 17.88 0.20 -6.41
N ALA A 336 16.83 0.08 -5.59
CA ALA A 336 15.44 -0.10 -6.04
C ALA A 336 14.87 1.15 -6.72
N ASP A 337 15.40 2.35 -6.47
CA ASP A 337 15.03 3.57 -7.19
C ASP A 337 15.38 3.51 -8.69
N GLY A 338 16.33 2.67 -9.05
CA GLY A 338 16.69 2.36 -10.45
C GLY A 338 15.95 1.17 -11.04
N TRP A 339 14.85 0.72 -10.45
CA TRP A 339 14.00 -0.31 -11.01
C TRP A 339 13.18 0.24 -12.19
N GLY A 340 13.33 -0.37 -13.37
CA GLY A 340 12.57 -0.03 -14.57
C GLY A 340 11.38 -0.94 -14.81
N ASN A 341 11.49 -2.23 -14.48
CA ASN A 341 10.39 -3.21 -14.48
C ASN A 341 10.90 -4.57 -14.00
N ASP A 342 9.97 -5.48 -13.71
CA ASP A 342 10.31 -6.89 -13.45
C ASP A 342 9.21 -7.86 -13.85
N SER A 343 9.58 -9.10 -14.02
CA SER A 343 8.64 -10.22 -14.11
C SER A 343 9.27 -11.46 -13.50
N PHE A 344 8.51 -12.22 -12.73
CA PHE A 344 8.92 -13.51 -12.23
C PHE A 344 7.86 -14.57 -12.46
N ILE A 345 8.32 -15.82 -12.61
CA ILE A 345 7.49 -17.01 -12.63
C ILE A 345 7.68 -17.80 -11.34
N ALA A 346 6.60 -18.41 -10.87
CA ALA A 346 6.66 -19.50 -9.90
C ALA A 346 6.37 -20.81 -10.63
N TYR A 347 7.13 -21.84 -10.30
CA TYR A 347 6.98 -23.18 -10.87
C TYR A 347 7.35 -24.25 -9.86
N GLN A 348 6.82 -25.45 -10.03
CA GLN A 348 7.20 -26.60 -9.23
C GLN A 348 8.26 -27.42 -9.97
N LEU A 349 9.37 -27.71 -9.31
CA LEU A 349 10.45 -28.54 -9.85
C LEU A 349 10.93 -29.53 -8.77
N GLU A 350 10.90 -30.83 -9.08
CA GLU A 350 11.30 -31.90 -8.16
C GLU A 350 10.65 -31.82 -6.78
N GLY A 351 9.35 -31.47 -6.75
CA GLY A 351 8.56 -31.36 -5.53
C GLY A 351 8.81 -30.09 -4.71
N ARG A 352 9.56 -29.12 -5.22
CA ARG A 352 9.81 -27.81 -4.59
C ARG A 352 9.26 -26.68 -5.44
N VAL A 353 8.81 -25.63 -4.79
CA VAL A 353 8.45 -24.37 -5.46
C VAL A 353 9.74 -23.59 -5.72
N CYS A 354 9.92 -23.20 -6.96
CA CYS A 354 11.05 -22.36 -7.40
C CYS A 354 10.51 -21.09 -8.07
N THR A 355 11.36 -20.10 -8.18
CA THR A 355 11.06 -18.85 -8.88
C THR A 355 12.26 -18.40 -9.70
N ASP A 356 11.98 -18.01 -10.95
CA ASP A 356 12.92 -17.31 -11.81
C ASP A 356 12.39 -15.91 -12.06
N ALA A 357 13.26 -14.91 -11.99
CA ALA A 357 12.89 -13.50 -12.19
C ALA A 357 13.83 -12.82 -13.19
N ARG A 358 13.29 -11.85 -13.91
CA ARG A 358 14.01 -10.83 -14.66
C ARG A 358 13.68 -9.48 -14.08
N ILE A 359 14.71 -8.72 -13.71
CA ILE A 359 14.59 -7.36 -13.21
C ILE A 359 15.34 -6.47 -14.19
N VAL A 360 14.64 -5.54 -14.84
CA VAL A 360 15.23 -4.57 -15.76
C VAL A 360 15.48 -3.29 -15.00
N ALA A 361 16.70 -2.77 -15.09
CA ALA A 361 17.08 -1.50 -14.47
C ALA A 361 16.98 -0.35 -15.47
N ASP A 362 16.73 0.87 -14.98
CA ASP A 362 16.61 2.09 -15.79
C ASP A 362 17.89 2.36 -16.62
N ASP A 363 19.06 2.06 -16.05
CA ASP A 363 20.36 2.22 -16.70
C ASP A 363 21.42 1.25 -16.17
N LYS A 364 22.63 1.32 -16.72
CA LYS A 364 23.74 0.45 -16.31
C LYS A 364 24.20 0.67 -14.87
N ALA A 365 24.17 1.91 -14.40
CA ALA A 365 24.56 2.23 -13.02
C ALA A 365 23.55 1.68 -12.02
N ALA A 366 22.26 1.77 -12.35
CA ALA A 366 21.19 1.12 -11.58
C ALA A 366 21.34 -0.41 -11.60
N ALA A 367 21.63 -1.00 -12.78
CA ALA A 367 21.88 -2.43 -12.90
C ALA A 367 23.08 -2.88 -12.04
N ASP A 368 24.15 -2.09 -11.96
CA ASP A 368 25.32 -2.38 -11.11
C ASP A 368 24.93 -2.40 -9.62
N ARG A 369 24.12 -1.44 -9.16
CA ARG A 369 23.63 -1.41 -7.76
C ARG A 369 22.71 -2.58 -7.44
N ILE A 370 21.75 -2.87 -8.32
CA ILE A 370 20.82 -4.01 -8.15
C ILE A 370 21.60 -5.33 -8.15
N GLU A 371 22.55 -5.52 -9.09
CA GLU A 371 23.38 -6.72 -9.16
C GLU A 371 24.19 -6.92 -7.88
N HIS A 372 24.79 -5.84 -7.36
CA HIS A 372 25.53 -5.90 -6.09
C HIS A 372 24.63 -6.39 -4.95
N GLY A 373 23.44 -5.80 -4.80
CA GLY A 373 22.47 -6.20 -3.78
C GLY A 373 22.00 -7.66 -3.94
N LEU A 374 21.68 -8.08 -5.19
CA LEU A 374 21.28 -9.46 -5.47
C LEU A 374 22.37 -10.49 -5.16
N LYS A 375 23.64 -10.20 -5.49
CA LYS A 375 24.76 -11.08 -5.15
C LYS A 375 24.96 -11.18 -3.64
N ALA A 376 24.86 -10.06 -2.93
CA ALA A 376 24.93 -10.05 -1.47
C ALA A 376 23.76 -10.83 -0.86
N TRP A 377 22.53 -10.62 -1.35
CA TRP A 377 21.36 -11.40 -0.96
C TRP A 377 21.55 -12.91 -1.21
N ALA A 378 21.99 -13.31 -2.40
CA ALA A 378 22.20 -14.72 -2.73
C ALA A 378 23.21 -15.40 -1.78
N ALA A 379 24.24 -14.67 -1.37
CA ALA A 379 25.23 -15.16 -0.41
C ALA A 379 24.64 -15.44 1.00
N THR A 380 23.51 -14.83 1.35
CA THR A 380 22.81 -15.08 2.63
C THR A 380 21.84 -16.26 2.57
N ARG A 381 21.57 -16.80 1.37
CA ARG A 381 20.57 -17.88 1.21
C ARG A 381 21.12 -19.23 1.64
N PRO A 382 20.27 -20.09 2.23
CA PRO A 382 20.64 -21.47 2.49
C PRO A 382 21.07 -22.20 1.20
N ALA A 383 22.02 -23.10 1.27
CA ALA A 383 22.47 -23.87 0.08
C ALA A 383 21.31 -24.62 -0.61
N ALA A 384 20.29 -25.03 0.15
CA ALA A 384 19.10 -25.68 -0.39
C ALA A 384 18.28 -24.76 -1.33
N SER A 385 18.41 -23.43 -1.21
CA SER A 385 17.73 -22.48 -2.09
C SER A 385 18.31 -22.46 -3.50
N GLN A 386 19.55 -22.91 -3.70
CA GLN A 386 20.22 -22.89 -5.01
C GLN A 386 20.16 -21.52 -5.69
N ALA A 387 20.30 -20.44 -4.92
CA ALA A 387 20.17 -19.08 -5.41
C ALA A 387 21.28 -18.75 -6.41
N LEU A 388 20.85 -18.30 -7.59
CA LEU A 388 21.74 -17.91 -8.70
C LEU A 388 21.38 -16.50 -9.16
N VAL A 389 22.41 -15.70 -9.45
CA VAL A 389 22.26 -14.35 -9.99
C VAL A 389 23.09 -14.27 -11.26
N GLY A 390 22.47 -13.80 -12.33
CA GLY A 390 23.08 -13.50 -13.61
C GLY A 390 22.75 -12.09 -14.09
N ARG A 391 23.39 -11.67 -15.18
CA ARG A 391 23.14 -10.37 -15.81
C ARG A 391 23.31 -10.44 -17.31
N ASP A 392 22.44 -9.74 -18.02
CA ASP A 392 22.53 -9.47 -19.45
C ASP A 392 22.22 -7.96 -19.66
N ASP A 393 23.26 -7.15 -19.85
CA ASP A 393 23.25 -5.68 -19.94
C ASP A 393 22.56 -5.03 -18.71
N THR A 394 21.36 -4.46 -18.88
CA THR A 394 20.55 -3.86 -17.80
C THR A 394 19.57 -4.85 -17.15
N THR A 395 19.47 -6.07 -17.66
CA THR A 395 18.58 -7.12 -17.15
C THR A 395 19.30 -8.03 -16.16
N LEU A 396 18.81 -8.07 -14.93
CA LEU A 396 19.27 -8.98 -13.88
C LEU A 396 18.44 -10.27 -13.94
N LEU A 397 19.08 -11.40 -13.78
CA LEU A 397 18.48 -12.73 -13.77
C LEU A 397 18.62 -13.33 -12.38
N LEU A 398 17.52 -13.82 -11.83
CA LEU A 398 17.47 -14.48 -10.55
C LEU A 398 16.81 -15.85 -10.70
N SER A 399 17.40 -16.88 -10.09
CA SER A 399 16.78 -18.20 -9.95
C SER A 399 16.96 -18.68 -8.52
N VAL A 400 15.89 -19.16 -7.89
CA VAL A 400 15.93 -19.58 -6.49
C VAL A 400 14.77 -20.54 -6.19
N CYS A 401 15.01 -21.53 -5.33
CA CYS A 401 13.98 -22.47 -4.87
C CYS A 401 13.69 -22.30 -3.36
N ASP A 402 12.49 -22.67 -2.94
CA ASP A 402 12.12 -22.74 -1.53
C ASP A 402 13.04 -23.70 -0.78
N PRO A 403 13.77 -23.24 0.24
CA PRO A 403 14.61 -24.12 1.05
C PRO A 403 13.79 -25.00 2.02
N GLY A 404 12.47 -24.76 2.10
CA GLY A 404 11.55 -25.40 3.04
C GLY A 404 11.40 -24.65 4.35
N ALA A 405 10.23 -24.82 5.00
CA ALA A 405 9.86 -24.09 6.21
C ALA A 405 10.83 -24.30 7.40
N LYS A 406 11.57 -25.40 7.42
CA LYS A 406 12.54 -25.71 8.50
C LYS A 406 13.94 -25.18 8.24
N ALA A 407 14.19 -24.58 7.08
CA ALA A 407 15.50 -24.04 6.76
C ALA A 407 15.79 -22.79 7.60
N ALA A 408 16.97 -22.77 8.20
CA ALA A 408 17.46 -21.56 8.85
C ALA A 408 17.84 -20.54 7.79
N GLN A 409 17.17 -19.40 7.78
CA GLN A 409 17.48 -18.28 6.89
C GLN A 409 17.27 -16.96 7.62
N PRO A 410 18.01 -15.90 7.24
CA PRO A 410 17.78 -14.58 7.79
C PRO A 410 16.33 -14.12 7.55
N THR A 411 15.74 -13.51 8.54
CA THR A 411 14.46 -12.79 8.40
C THR A 411 14.76 -11.33 8.05
N LEU A 412 13.90 -10.74 7.23
CA LEU A 412 13.96 -9.30 7.00
C LEU A 412 13.69 -8.55 8.31
N ASP A 413 14.48 -7.51 8.55
CA ASP A 413 14.27 -6.59 9.65
C ASP A 413 13.11 -5.63 9.30
N ALA A 414 12.44 -5.14 10.33
CA ALA A 414 11.46 -4.05 10.22
C ALA A 414 12.04 -2.83 9.48
N ALA A 415 13.32 -2.54 9.71
CA ALA A 415 14.02 -1.44 9.06
C ALA A 415 14.00 -1.52 7.54
N ALA A 416 13.92 -2.72 6.94
CA ALA A 416 13.79 -2.88 5.50
C ALA A 416 12.49 -2.28 4.97
N SER A 417 11.36 -2.61 5.58
CA SER A 417 10.06 -2.05 5.21
C SER A 417 9.97 -0.56 5.53
N ASP A 418 10.47 -0.17 6.70
CA ASP A 418 10.42 1.21 7.20
C ASP A 418 11.18 2.17 6.26
N GLN A 419 12.35 1.75 5.73
CA GLN A 419 13.14 2.60 4.84
C GLN A 419 12.36 3.06 3.61
N PHE A 420 11.54 2.20 3.05
CA PHE A 420 10.72 2.52 1.87
C PHE A 420 9.46 3.30 2.25
N LEU A 421 8.74 2.85 3.27
CA LEU A 421 7.44 3.40 3.65
C LEU A 421 7.56 4.77 4.32
N ASP A 422 8.51 4.93 5.24
CA ASP A 422 8.76 6.22 5.92
C ASP A 422 9.22 7.31 4.94
N ARG A 423 9.86 6.93 3.80
CA ARG A 423 10.16 7.90 2.73
C ARG A 423 8.89 8.50 2.14
N ALA A 424 7.88 7.67 1.88
CA ALA A 424 6.59 8.15 1.40
C ALA A 424 5.88 9.00 2.46
N ASP A 425 5.94 8.61 3.74
CA ASP A 425 5.38 9.41 4.83
C ASP A 425 6.09 10.76 4.98
N LEU A 426 7.43 10.80 4.88
CA LEU A 426 8.17 12.06 4.91
C LEU A 426 7.78 12.97 3.73
N LEU A 427 7.64 12.41 2.52
CA LEU A 427 7.16 13.15 1.35
C LEU A 427 5.79 13.79 1.64
N ARG A 428 4.81 13.02 2.11
CA ARG A 428 3.47 13.50 2.47
C ARG A 428 3.53 14.63 3.50
N ASP A 429 4.28 14.43 4.57
CA ASP A 429 4.39 15.39 5.66
C ASP A 429 5.05 16.68 5.20
N ARG A 430 6.08 16.60 4.36
CA ARG A 430 6.75 17.77 3.77
C ARG A 430 5.85 18.50 2.77
N VAL A 431 5.13 17.77 1.92
CA VAL A 431 4.13 18.38 1.00
C VAL A 431 3.05 19.11 1.79
N SER A 432 2.56 18.52 2.86
CA SER A 432 1.55 19.13 3.73
C SER A 432 2.08 20.40 4.40
N ALA A 433 3.34 20.39 4.85
CA ALA A 433 3.95 21.51 5.56
C ALA A 433 4.37 22.66 4.63
N THR A 434 4.89 22.36 3.45
CA THR A 434 5.48 23.36 2.54
C THR A 434 4.55 23.78 1.40
N GLY A 435 3.64 22.91 0.99
CA GLY A 435 2.85 23.08 -0.23
C GLY A 435 3.66 22.97 -1.53
N GLN A 436 4.91 22.49 -1.46
CA GLN A 436 5.87 22.44 -2.59
C GLN A 436 6.30 21.00 -2.88
N PRO A 437 5.62 20.27 -3.80
CA PRO A 437 5.95 18.88 -4.11
C PRO A 437 7.40 18.65 -4.56
N VAL A 438 7.94 19.52 -5.40
CA VAL A 438 9.33 19.42 -5.92
C VAL A 438 10.35 19.44 -4.78
N LEU A 439 10.23 20.41 -3.89
CA LEU A 439 11.11 20.52 -2.72
C LEU A 439 10.94 19.33 -1.77
N SER A 440 9.69 18.92 -1.55
CA SER A 440 9.35 17.84 -0.64
C SER A 440 9.90 16.49 -1.11
N GLU A 441 9.78 16.19 -2.40
CA GLU A 441 10.35 14.97 -3.00
C GLU A 441 11.87 14.97 -2.93
N CYS A 442 12.52 16.09 -3.28
CA CYS A 442 13.97 16.23 -3.16
C CYS A 442 14.45 15.95 -1.73
N ILE A 443 13.77 16.52 -0.72
CA ILE A 443 14.11 16.30 0.69
C ILE A 443 13.91 14.82 1.07
N ALA A 444 12.78 14.22 0.73
CA ALA A 444 12.49 12.83 1.09
C ALA A 444 13.49 11.86 0.46
N VAL A 445 13.79 12.01 -0.83
CA VAL A 445 14.75 11.15 -1.55
C VAL A 445 16.16 11.30 -0.99
N ARG A 446 16.65 12.53 -0.78
CA ARG A 446 17.99 12.76 -0.25
C ARG A 446 18.12 12.31 1.20
N PHE A 447 17.12 12.59 2.05
CA PHE A 447 17.16 12.15 3.44
C PHE A 447 17.35 10.64 3.54
N TYR A 448 16.54 9.86 2.83
CA TYR A 448 16.59 8.38 2.90
C TYR A 448 17.74 7.75 2.09
N ARG A 449 18.40 8.52 1.23
CA ARG A 449 19.69 8.13 0.63
C ARG A 449 20.84 8.27 1.64
N ASP A 450 20.80 9.29 2.49
CA ASP A 450 21.92 9.62 3.37
C ASP A 450 21.70 9.08 4.81
N HIS A 451 20.46 8.77 5.20
CA HIS A 451 20.04 8.37 6.54
C HIS A 451 19.17 7.10 6.54
N ALA A 452 19.18 6.39 7.67
CA ALA A 452 18.26 5.28 7.92
C ALA A 452 16.89 5.79 8.44
N ALA A 453 15.83 5.00 8.24
CA ALA A 453 14.50 5.29 8.79
C ALA A 453 14.51 5.51 10.31
N ALA A 454 15.36 4.78 11.02
CA ALA A 454 15.56 4.92 12.47
C ALA A 454 16.06 6.31 12.87
N ASP A 455 16.82 7.00 12.00
CA ASP A 455 17.37 8.34 12.28
C ASP A 455 16.25 9.37 12.37
N LEU A 456 15.23 9.28 11.47
CA LEU A 456 14.06 10.15 11.54
C LEU A 456 13.30 10.02 12.86
N ARG A 457 13.30 8.83 13.45
CA ARG A 457 12.66 8.52 14.72
C ARG A 457 13.53 8.85 15.94
N GLY A 458 14.74 9.39 15.73
CA GLY A 458 15.66 9.77 16.79
C GLY A 458 16.33 8.58 17.49
N ALA A 459 16.42 7.43 16.83
CA ALA A 459 17.09 6.25 17.37
C ALA A 459 18.63 6.42 17.38
N ASN A 460 19.17 7.28 16.52
CA ASN A 460 20.58 7.63 16.48
C ASN A 460 20.80 8.99 17.17
N PRO A 461 21.46 9.04 18.31
CA PRO A 461 21.69 10.30 19.05
C PRO A 461 22.60 11.29 18.31
N ASP A 462 23.41 10.80 17.36
CA ASP A 462 24.34 11.61 16.58
C ASP A 462 23.66 12.30 15.38
N VAL A 463 22.41 11.94 15.07
CA VAL A 463 21.62 12.53 13.99
C VAL A 463 20.45 13.32 14.56
N ASN A 464 20.46 14.64 14.34
CA ASN A 464 19.29 15.47 14.56
C ASN A 464 18.45 15.50 13.28
N PRO A 465 17.32 14.79 13.21
CA PRO A 465 16.55 14.67 11.95
C PRO A 465 16.03 16.02 11.44
N PHE A 466 15.72 16.96 12.32
CA PHE A 466 15.24 18.28 11.92
C PHE A 466 16.36 19.11 11.28
N GLU A 467 17.57 19.09 11.85
CA GLU A 467 18.72 19.77 11.29
C GLU A 467 19.17 19.15 9.96
N ALA A 468 19.13 17.82 9.85
CA ALA A 468 19.41 17.11 8.61
C ALA A 468 18.40 17.48 7.51
N ILE A 469 17.09 17.48 7.83
CA ILE A 469 16.03 17.87 6.90
C ILE A 469 16.18 19.34 6.47
N ASP A 470 16.47 20.25 7.38
CA ASP A 470 16.68 21.67 7.06
C ASP A 470 17.91 21.88 6.18
N THR A 471 19.02 21.20 6.47
CA THR A 471 20.25 21.26 5.65
C THR A 471 19.99 20.75 4.23
N ILE A 472 19.36 19.58 4.11
CA ILE A 472 18.96 19.01 2.82
C ILE A 472 17.99 19.96 2.08
N GLY A 473 17.08 20.59 2.82
CA GLY A 473 16.14 21.58 2.27
C GLY A 473 16.84 22.76 1.61
N TYR A 474 17.90 23.31 2.22
CA TYR A 474 18.72 24.36 1.60
C TYR A 474 19.40 23.88 0.31
N ASP A 475 19.95 22.68 0.32
CA ASP A 475 20.59 22.11 -0.87
C ASP A 475 19.60 21.85 -1.99
N CYS A 476 18.38 21.39 -1.66
CA CYS A 476 17.31 21.17 -2.62
C CYS A 476 16.84 22.48 -3.28
N VAL A 477 16.71 23.57 -2.50
CA VAL A 477 16.34 24.90 -3.02
C VAL A 477 17.40 25.44 -3.97
N SER A 478 18.68 25.20 -3.70
CA SER A 478 19.78 25.67 -4.56
C SER A 478 19.97 24.85 -5.84
N SER A 479 19.34 23.69 -5.95
CA SER A 479 19.45 22.79 -7.11
C SER A 479 18.22 22.81 -8.04
N VAL A 480 17.16 23.53 -7.67
CA VAL A 480 15.95 23.78 -8.46
C VAL A 480 16.03 25.15 -9.13
#